data_995f8190e18b539c5985d0ba793644a5
#
_entry.id   995f8190e18b539c5985d0ba793644a5
#
_cell.length_a   1.000
_cell.length_b   1.000
_cell.length_c   1.000
_cell.angle_alpha   90.00
_cell.angle_beta   90.00
_cell.angle_gamma   90.00
#
_symmetry.space_group_name_H-M   'P 1'
#
loop_
_entity.id
_entity.type
_entity.pdbx_description
1 polymer ?
#
loop_
_entity_poly.entity_id
_entity_poly.type
_entity_poly.pdbx_seq_one_letter_code
_entity_poly.pdbx_strand_id
1 'polypeptide(L)'
;MVNDKILYDSCKTFNIDASSAQSLIESGANPLYEYDGETPLKAYVTKKNNNIKNDVVILLLSSVDYKNINDFDIFEYLCSDNIDIDLLKLLISKGIEINSIKNGINIVEKYATTSNPNIDVFKLLLDKGIPTCSNIQYGYNIIPIQCTDYIYFNWDDEFDYLDYDYTTDYDNRMGKTVLYYYIITRSQDGYVTSLDVINYLISHENEMCHYTYRERTILYYYVDKCDIKREIFDVLFDSNYSGNELMHILSIYLRKQYRKKNHKIDNYIVDKLLSAHDTFYILELCNSLRNNVIISSILKRYTDSIQDLLSEYVSYHTVYINVIKCMIREGAILYRFKHINKYFKRFDNRXXXVVEXILKNGNVVVNDDXXXXIMPLFXXLFXXXSEVLSILEICKPYIDDINKIDKHGRSILYYCIESHSVXLIEWLIDNGADINITTTYGSTCIGICVIMAHACIPEIAEIYIKILEIILSKLPTIECIKKTVDYLSNDRHLLIGNKAKSLLKICIKYFILVDYKYICDTYPSYIEYITDCEKEIADMCQIKINGTDMLTVMYKLNKPTKKRYVNNPIFTDWANKQYKFYNQIIYNANRLIEQSKKIDNMIDEVSADNNRLSTLPLELRHLIFSYAFL
;
A
#
# COMPACT_ATOMS: atom_id res chain seq x y z
N MET A 1 -57.84 -32.53 -40.11
CA MET A 1 -56.42 -32.31 -40.48
C MET A 1 -56.19 -30.96 -41.12
N VAL A 2 -57.04 -30.50 -42.10
CA VAL A 2 -56.80 -29.20 -42.74
C VAL A 2 -56.90 -28.05 -41.71
N ASN A 3 -57.98 -28.09 -40.91
CA ASN A 3 -58.17 -27.05 -39.88
C ASN A 3 -57.12 -27.10 -38.78
N ASP A 4 -56.58 -28.29 -38.48
CA ASP A 4 -55.49 -28.45 -37.52
C ASP A 4 -54.22 -27.66 -37.97
N LYS A 5 -53.88 -27.82 -39.26
CA LYS A 5 -52.73 -27.14 -39.83
C LYS A 5 -52.93 -25.63 -39.91
N ILE A 6 -54.15 -25.20 -40.27
CA ILE A 6 -54.47 -23.76 -40.33
C ILE A 6 -54.33 -23.14 -38.95
N LEU A 7 -54.81 -23.80 -37.89
CA LEU A 7 -54.67 -23.30 -36.52
C LEU A 7 -53.20 -23.23 -36.11
N TYR A 8 -52.47 -24.32 -36.39
CA TYR A 8 -50.99 -24.34 -36.04
C TYR A 8 -50.26 -23.24 -36.79
N ASP A 9 -50.46 -23.11 -38.11
CA ASP A 9 -49.73 -22.11 -38.92
C ASP A 9 -50.09 -20.69 -38.49
N SER A 10 -51.35 -20.43 -38.14
CA SER A 10 -51.76 -19.11 -37.64
C SER A 10 -51.11 -18.79 -36.31
N CYS A 11 -50.94 -19.77 -35.41
CA CYS A 11 -50.26 -19.62 -34.15
C CYS A 11 -48.75 -19.41 -34.36
N LYS A 12 -48.15 -20.16 -35.26
CA LYS A 12 -46.71 -20.11 -35.58
C LYS A 12 -46.30 -18.75 -36.17
N THR A 13 -47.20 -18.15 -36.97
CA THR A 13 -46.94 -16.83 -37.57
C THR A 13 -47.45 -15.69 -36.71
N PHE A 14 -48.04 -16.00 -35.56
CA PHE A 14 -48.60 -15.04 -34.60
C PHE A 14 -49.76 -14.21 -35.18
N ASN A 15 -50.34 -14.70 -36.22
CA ASN A 15 -51.42 -14.01 -36.96
C ASN A 15 -52.76 -14.67 -36.64
N ILE A 16 -53.20 -14.53 -35.38
CA ILE A 16 -54.42 -15.14 -34.90
C ILE A 16 -55.07 -14.26 -33.83
N ASP A 17 -56.41 -14.19 -33.81
CA ASP A 17 -57.11 -13.55 -32.72
C ASP A 17 -58.11 -14.60 -32.12
N ALA A 18 -58.72 -14.21 -30.97
CA ALA A 18 -59.60 -15.12 -30.24
C ALA A 18 -60.80 -15.59 -31.10
N SER A 19 -61.33 -14.69 -31.90
CA SER A 19 -62.46 -14.99 -32.77
C SER A 19 -62.10 -16.03 -33.84
N SER A 20 -60.98 -15.85 -34.51
CA SER A 20 -60.42 -16.77 -35.50
C SER A 20 -60.11 -18.14 -34.90
N ALA A 21 -59.47 -18.14 -33.73
CA ALA A 21 -59.12 -19.37 -33.02
C ALA A 21 -60.37 -20.15 -32.64
N GLN A 22 -61.37 -19.47 -32.12
CA GLN A 22 -62.62 -20.11 -31.72
C GLN A 22 -63.34 -20.70 -32.92
N SER A 23 -63.39 -19.98 -34.03
CA SER A 23 -64.00 -20.48 -35.27
C SER A 23 -63.33 -21.75 -35.76
N LEU A 24 -62.00 -21.79 -35.76
CA LEU A 24 -61.25 -22.96 -36.19
C LEU A 24 -61.50 -24.16 -35.26
N ILE A 25 -61.53 -23.92 -33.95
CA ILE A 25 -61.80 -24.98 -32.98
C ILE A 25 -63.23 -25.52 -33.14
N GLU A 26 -64.21 -24.63 -33.33
CA GLU A 26 -65.61 -25.03 -33.57
C GLU A 26 -65.78 -25.78 -34.89
N SER A 27 -64.88 -25.50 -35.86
CA SER A 27 -64.88 -26.19 -37.15
C SER A 27 -64.09 -27.50 -37.13
N GLY A 28 -63.63 -27.93 -35.94
CA GLY A 28 -63.04 -29.25 -35.77
C GLY A 28 -61.50 -29.22 -35.64
N ALA A 29 -60.87 -28.06 -35.60
CA ALA A 29 -59.46 -28.01 -35.39
C ALA A 29 -59.13 -28.50 -33.97
N ASN A 30 -58.08 -29.31 -33.87
CA ASN A 30 -57.61 -29.86 -32.60
C ASN A 30 -56.48 -28.97 -32.04
N PRO A 31 -56.71 -28.26 -30.92
CA PRO A 31 -55.70 -27.44 -30.35
C PRO A 31 -54.48 -28.22 -29.80
N LEU A 32 -54.60 -29.53 -29.66
CA LEU A 32 -53.52 -30.40 -29.19
C LEU A 32 -52.73 -31.06 -30.32
N TYR A 33 -53.10 -30.78 -31.58
CA TYR A 33 -52.40 -31.35 -32.73
C TYR A 33 -50.98 -30.93 -32.78
N GLU A 34 -50.08 -31.90 -32.90
CA GLU A 34 -48.65 -31.64 -32.95
C GLU A 34 -48.11 -31.63 -34.38
N TYR A 35 -47.41 -30.60 -34.77
CA TYR A 35 -46.69 -30.50 -36.03
C TYR A 35 -45.21 -30.32 -35.73
N ASP A 36 -44.37 -31.29 -36.14
CA ASP A 36 -42.95 -31.35 -35.82
C ASP A 36 -42.71 -31.31 -34.30
N GLY A 37 -43.58 -31.98 -33.52
CA GLY A 37 -43.45 -32.06 -32.07
C GLY A 37 -43.85 -30.81 -31.31
N GLU A 38 -44.58 -29.91 -31.96
CA GLU A 38 -44.97 -28.62 -31.40
C GLU A 38 -46.49 -28.44 -31.51
N THR A 39 -47.14 -28.10 -30.38
CA THR A 39 -48.56 -27.78 -30.37
C THR A 39 -48.81 -26.34 -30.81
N PRO A 40 -50.03 -25.95 -31.19
CA PRO A 40 -50.33 -24.54 -31.47
C PRO A 40 -50.03 -23.61 -30.30
N LEU A 41 -50.30 -24.05 -29.07
CA LEU A 41 -50.03 -23.26 -27.89
C LEU A 41 -48.52 -23.01 -27.75
N LYS A 42 -47.71 -24.05 -27.91
CA LYS A 42 -46.26 -23.96 -27.84
C LYS A 42 -45.69 -23.06 -28.95
N ALA A 43 -46.27 -23.14 -30.15
CA ALA A 43 -45.86 -22.30 -31.29
C ALA A 43 -46.23 -20.83 -31.07
N TYR A 44 -47.31 -20.55 -30.35
CA TYR A 44 -47.82 -19.20 -30.13
C TYR A 44 -47.10 -18.48 -28.98
N VAL A 45 -46.81 -19.18 -27.86
CA VAL A 45 -46.19 -18.60 -26.67
C VAL A 45 -44.68 -18.80 -26.76
N THR A 46 -44.01 -17.91 -27.47
CA THR A 46 -42.56 -17.90 -27.66
C THR A 46 -42.03 -16.47 -27.49
N LYS A 47 -40.72 -16.37 -27.27
CA LYS A 47 -40.01 -15.09 -27.21
C LYS A 47 -40.18 -14.24 -28.47
N LYS A 48 -40.40 -14.92 -29.61
CA LYS A 48 -40.53 -14.24 -30.90
C LYS A 48 -41.87 -13.53 -31.05
N ASN A 49 -42.86 -13.90 -30.22
CA ASN A 49 -44.15 -13.29 -30.27
C ASN A 49 -44.21 -12.09 -29.32
N ASN A 50 -44.13 -10.90 -29.89
CA ASN A 50 -44.14 -9.66 -29.10
C ASN A 50 -45.57 -9.23 -28.70
N ASN A 51 -46.60 -9.95 -29.16
CA ASN A 51 -47.99 -9.57 -28.90
C ASN A 51 -48.83 -10.81 -28.57
N ILE A 52 -48.52 -11.48 -27.48
CA ILE A 52 -49.28 -12.62 -27.00
C ILE A 52 -50.62 -12.09 -26.47
N LYS A 53 -51.69 -12.56 -27.10
CA LYS A 53 -53.05 -12.21 -26.69
C LYS A 53 -53.54 -13.27 -25.70
N ASN A 54 -53.85 -12.86 -24.48
CA ASN A 54 -54.22 -13.79 -23.41
C ASN A 54 -55.53 -14.52 -23.67
N ASP A 55 -56.47 -13.90 -24.40
CA ASP A 55 -57.73 -14.57 -24.78
C ASP A 55 -57.43 -15.72 -25.75
N VAL A 56 -56.48 -15.61 -26.64
CA VAL A 56 -56.03 -16.71 -27.51
C VAL A 56 -55.42 -17.83 -26.65
N VAL A 57 -54.60 -17.51 -25.69
CA VAL A 57 -53.97 -18.48 -24.78
C VAL A 57 -55.09 -19.24 -24.01
N ILE A 58 -56.06 -18.53 -23.49
CA ILE A 58 -57.15 -19.11 -22.73
C ILE A 58 -57.95 -20.11 -23.61
N LEU A 59 -58.22 -19.74 -24.87
CA LEU A 59 -58.93 -20.62 -25.81
C LEU A 59 -58.11 -21.88 -26.10
N LEU A 60 -56.85 -21.75 -26.35
CA LEU A 60 -55.95 -22.89 -26.61
C LEU A 60 -55.81 -23.78 -25.37
N LEU A 61 -55.80 -23.19 -24.18
CA LEU A 61 -55.73 -23.94 -22.92
C LEU A 61 -57.03 -24.61 -22.53
N SER A 62 -58.16 -24.12 -22.99
CA SER A 62 -59.51 -24.68 -22.62
C SER A 62 -59.65 -26.13 -23.01
N SER A 63 -58.92 -26.57 -24.04
CA SER A 63 -58.93 -27.94 -24.52
C SER A 63 -57.77 -28.79 -23.94
N VAL A 64 -56.88 -28.20 -23.11
CA VAL A 64 -55.76 -28.93 -22.57
C VAL A 64 -56.14 -29.66 -21.29
N ASP A 65 -55.88 -30.95 -21.24
CA ASP A 65 -56.04 -31.77 -20.04
C ASP A 65 -54.96 -31.33 -19.00
N TYR A 66 -55.26 -31.48 -17.70
CA TYR A 66 -54.37 -31.14 -16.62
C TYR A 66 -53.00 -31.82 -16.75
N LYS A 67 -52.96 -33.02 -17.37
CA LYS A 67 -51.70 -33.75 -17.56
C LYS A 67 -50.78 -33.13 -18.61
N ASN A 68 -51.31 -32.30 -19.50
CA ASN A 68 -50.58 -31.76 -20.63
C ASN A 68 -50.32 -30.25 -20.52
N ILE A 69 -50.65 -29.64 -19.38
CA ILE A 69 -50.49 -28.19 -19.20
C ILE A 69 -49.03 -27.78 -19.25
N ASN A 70 -48.14 -28.70 -19.01
CA ASN A 70 -46.69 -28.42 -19.04
C ASN A 70 -46.14 -28.21 -20.45
N ASP A 71 -46.95 -28.40 -21.50
CA ASP A 71 -46.60 -27.94 -22.85
C ASP A 71 -46.57 -26.41 -22.93
N PHE A 72 -47.22 -25.73 -22.01
CA PHE A 72 -47.14 -24.26 -21.91
C PHE A 72 -45.82 -23.86 -21.30
N ASP A 73 -45.05 -23.01 -22.01
CA ASP A 73 -43.77 -22.55 -21.54
C ASP A 73 -43.97 -21.27 -20.72
N ILE A 74 -44.01 -21.42 -19.39
CA ILE A 74 -44.26 -20.30 -18.52
C ILE A 74 -43.06 -19.33 -18.50
N PHE A 75 -41.82 -19.83 -18.71
CA PHE A 75 -40.65 -18.96 -18.82
C PHE A 75 -40.79 -18.00 -20.02
N GLU A 76 -41.25 -18.53 -21.16
CA GLU A 76 -41.44 -17.71 -22.35
C GLU A 76 -42.63 -16.73 -22.17
N TYR A 77 -43.70 -17.17 -21.53
CA TYR A 77 -44.86 -16.31 -21.28
C TYR A 77 -44.47 -15.12 -20.37
N LEU A 78 -43.70 -15.37 -19.32
CA LEU A 78 -43.27 -14.30 -18.39
C LEU A 78 -42.29 -13.33 -19.04
N CYS A 79 -41.67 -13.69 -20.17
CA CYS A 79 -40.85 -12.76 -20.94
C CYS A 79 -41.65 -11.81 -21.83
N SER A 80 -42.96 -12.06 -21.99
CA SER A 80 -43.82 -11.22 -22.82
C SER A 80 -44.23 -9.94 -22.09
N ASP A 81 -44.57 -8.91 -22.85
CA ASP A 81 -44.97 -7.62 -22.29
C ASP A 81 -46.39 -7.55 -21.77
N ASN A 82 -47.18 -8.58 -22.02
CA ASN A 82 -48.64 -8.55 -21.79
C ASN A 82 -49.07 -9.69 -20.87
N ILE A 83 -48.63 -9.69 -19.64
CA ILE A 83 -48.99 -10.72 -18.67
C ILE A 83 -50.34 -10.40 -18.04
N ASP A 84 -51.26 -11.35 -18.13
CA ASP A 84 -52.55 -11.29 -17.47
C ASP A 84 -52.45 -12.08 -16.15
N ILE A 85 -52.64 -11.40 -15.03
CA ILE A 85 -52.51 -12.01 -13.70
C ILE A 85 -53.57 -13.07 -13.49
N ASP A 86 -54.80 -12.86 -14.02
CA ASP A 86 -55.86 -13.84 -13.90
C ASP A 86 -55.54 -15.11 -14.68
N LEU A 87 -54.93 -14.97 -15.86
CA LEU A 87 -54.46 -16.13 -16.62
C LEU A 87 -53.34 -16.85 -15.86
N LEU A 88 -52.40 -16.12 -15.28
CA LEU A 88 -51.32 -16.71 -14.49
C LEU A 88 -51.87 -17.49 -13.29
N LYS A 89 -52.86 -16.93 -12.60
CA LYS A 89 -53.55 -17.62 -11.49
C LYS A 89 -54.21 -18.88 -11.97
N LEU A 90 -54.87 -18.84 -13.14
CA LEU A 90 -55.51 -20.01 -13.72
C LEU A 90 -54.51 -21.11 -14.05
N LEU A 91 -53.38 -20.74 -14.67
CA LEU A 91 -52.29 -21.67 -15.01
C LEU A 91 -51.75 -22.36 -13.75
N ILE A 92 -51.51 -21.59 -12.69
CA ILE A 92 -51.03 -22.13 -11.44
C ILE A 92 -52.06 -23.05 -10.79
N SER A 93 -53.34 -22.68 -10.83
CA SER A 93 -54.44 -23.51 -10.28
C SER A 93 -54.59 -24.82 -11.05
N LYS A 94 -54.23 -24.83 -12.33
CA LYS A 94 -54.25 -26.04 -13.15
C LYS A 94 -53.02 -26.92 -12.99
N GLY A 95 -52.05 -26.49 -12.16
CA GLY A 95 -50.91 -27.31 -11.81
C GLY A 95 -49.69 -27.16 -12.69
N ILE A 96 -49.55 -26.02 -13.37
CA ILE A 96 -48.34 -25.77 -14.18
C ILE A 96 -47.11 -25.79 -13.28
N GLU A 97 -46.03 -26.34 -13.78
CA GLU A 97 -44.78 -26.46 -13.03
C GLU A 97 -44.08 -25.08 -12.95
N ILE A 98 -44.06 -24.53 -11.75
CA ILE A 98 -43.42 -23.23 -11.50
C ILE A 98 -42.13 -23.33 -10.71
N ASN A 99 -41.76 -24.55 -10.26
CA ASN A 99 -40.54 -24.74 -9.44
C ASN A 99 -39.33 -25.19 -10.27
N SER A 100 -39.47 -25.32 -11.58
CA SER A 100 -38.37 -25.75 -12.44
C SER A 100 -37.29 -24.68 -12.53
N ILE A 101 -36.06 -25.14 -12.74
CA ILE A 101 -34.90 -24.27 -12.90
C ILE A 101 -34.38 -24.47 -14.33
N LYS A 102 -34.31 -23.39 -15.11
CA LYS A 102 -33.72 -23.39 -16.46
C LYS A 102 -32.51 -22.50 -16.49
N ASN A 103 -31.39 -23.03 -17.00
CA ASN A 103 -30.13 -22.30 -17.09
C ASN A 103 -29.67 -21.75 -15.72
N GLY A 104 -29.99 -22.50 -14.65
CA GLY A 104 -29.57 -22.17 -13.29
C GLY A 104 -30.39 -21.10 -12.57
N ILE A 105 -31.48 -20.63 -13.19
CA ILE A 105 -32.35 -19.63 -12.55
C ILE A 105 -33.80 -20.14 -12.50
N ASN A 106 -34.53 -19.70 -11.48
CA ASN A 106 -35.93 -20.03 -11.32
C ASN A 106 -36.80 -19.00 -12.02
N ILE A 107 -38.13 -19.24 -11.98
CA ILE A 107 -39.08 -18.42 -12.72
C ILE A 107 -39.16 -16.98 -12.21
N VAL A 108 -38.99 -16.77 -10.89
CA VAL A 108 -39.01 -15.42 -10.31
C VAL A 108 -37.79 -14.65 -10.73
N GLU A 109 -36.61 -15.29 -10.68
CA GLU A 109 -35.36 -14.69 -11.14
C GLU A 109 -35.47 -14.32 -12.63
N LYS A 110 -36.04 -15.20 -13.43
CA LYS A 110 -36.24 -14.91 -14.86
C LYS A 110 -37.19 -13.73 -15.06
N TYR A 111 -38.32 -13.71 -14.32
CA TYR A 111 -39.27 -12.61 -14.40
C TYR A 111 -38.64 -11.27 -14.02
N ALA A 112 -37.74 -11.28 -13.04
CA ALA A 112 -37.03 -10.06 -12.61
C ALA A 112 -36.19 -9.45 -13.73
N THR A 113 -35.81 -10.23 -14.75
CA THR A 113 -35.00 -9.73 -15.87
C THR A 113 -35.80 -9.14 -17.01
N THR A 114 -37.14 -9.13 -16.92
CA THR A 114 -37.99 -8.58 -17.99
C THR A 114 -38.03 -7.05 -17.94
N SER A 115 -38.58 -6.46 -19.02
CA SER A 115 -38.50 -5.00 -19.20
C SER A 115 -39.32 -4.21 -18.19
N ASN A 116 -40.47 -4.71 -17.78
CA ASN A 116 -41.39 -3.99 -16.88
C ASN A 116 -42.12 -4.94 -15.94
N PRO A 117 -41.41 -5.56 -15.01
CA PRO A 117 -42.06 -6.54 -14.13
C PRO A 117 -43.10 -5.90 -13.22
N ASN A 118 -44.25 -6.57 -13.13
CA ASN A 118 -45.40 -6.14 -12.32
C ASN A 118 -45.22 -6.68 -10.90
N ILE A 119 -45.41 -5.81 -9.91
CA ILE A 119 -45.28 -6.18 -8.50
C ILE A 119 -46.25 -7.27 -8.10
N ASP A 120 -47.46 -7.29 -8.69
CA ASP A 120 -48.48 -8.30 -8.37
C ASP A 120 -48.07 -9.69 -8.86
N VAL A 121 -47.32 -9.78 -9.95
CA VAL A 121 -46.77 -11.05 -10.43
C VAL A 121 -45.71 -11.56 -9.44
N PHE A 122 -44.81 -10.66 -8.95
CA PHE A 122 -43.88 -11.05 -7.92
C PHE A 122 -44.59 -11.57 -6.68
N LYS A 123 -45.65 -10.87 -6.24
CA LYS A 123 -46.46 -11.29 -5.07
C LYS A 123 -47.02 -12.69 -5.27
N LEU A 124 -47.59 -12.94 -6.43
CA LEU A 124 -48.21 -14.24 -6.73
C LEU A 124 -47.17 -15.35 -6.72
N LEU A 125 -46.02 -15.15 -7.40
CA LEU A 125 -45.01 -16.19 -7.53
C LEU A 125 -44.31 -16.46 -6.21
N LEU A 126 -43.93 -15.40 -5.47
CA LEU A 126 -43.23 -15.56 -4.20
C LEU A 126 -44.15 -16.14 -3.10
N ASP A 127 -45.45 -15.81 -3.11
CA ASP A 127 -46.43 -16.38 -2.17
C ASP A 127 -46.62 -17.88 -2.39
N LYS A 128 -46.29 -18.40 -3.57
CA LYS A 128 -46.32 -19.84 -3.84
C LYS A 128 -45.06 -20.56 -3.37
N GLY A 129 -44.14 -19.85 -2.71
CA GLY A 129 -42.99 -20.47 -2.08
C GLY A 129 -41.75 -20.62 -2.96
N ILE A 130 -41.71 -19.95 -4.11
CA ILE A 130 -40.54 -19.99 -4.97
C ILE A 130 -39.42 -19.22 -4.25
N PRO A 131 -38.22 -19.81 -4.13
CA PRO A 131 -37.14 -19.14 -3.38
C PRO A 131 -36.63 -17.89 -4.09
N THR A 132 -36.17 -16.92 -3.31
CA THR A 132 -35.61 -15.67 -3.81
C THR A 132 -34.18 -15.83 -4.35
N CYS A 133 -33.59 -17.01 -4.17
CA CYS A 133 -32.28 -17.35 -4.74
C CYS A 133 -32.25 -18.84 -5.05
N SER A 134 -32.12 -19.19 -6.33
CA SER A 134 -32.13 -20.60 -6.77
C SER A 134 -30.92 -21.38 -6.27
N ASN A 135 -29.82 -20.70 -5.98
CA ASN A 135 -28.59 -21.33 -5.52
C ASN A 135 -28.73 -21.92 -4.11
N ILE A 136 -29.70 -21.45 -3.32
CA ILE A 136 -29.96 -22.00 -1.98
C ILE A 136 -30.39 -23.47 -2.10
N GLN A 137 -31.08 -23.83 -3.19
CA GLN A 137 -31.59 -25.21 -3.42
C GLN A 137 -30.42 -26.21 -3.59
N TYR A 138 -29.24 -25.74 -3.93
CA TYR A 138 -28.07 -26.60 -4.10
C TYR A 138 -27.21 -26.70 -2.80
N GLY A 139 -27.72 -26.16 -1.70
CA GLY A 139 -27.08 -26.29 -0.42
C GLY A 139 -25.94 -25.30 -0.17
N TYR A 140 -25.83 -24.28 -0.98
CA TYR A 140 -24.81 -23.25 -0.77
C TYR A 140 -25.30 -22.19 0.23
N ASN A 141 -24.49 -21.94 1.24
CA ASN A 141 -24.80 -20.91 2.23
C ASN A 141 -24.39 -19.55 1.67
N ILE A 142 -25.35 -18.64 1.59
CA ILE A 142 -25.08 -17.26 1.24
C ILE A 142 -24.60 -16.59 2.52
N ILE A 143 -23.33 -16.16 2.54
CA ILE A 143 -22.72 -15.58 3.72
C ILE A 143 -23.11 -14.11 3.81
N PRO A 144 -23.71 -13.67 4.93
CA PRO A 144 -23.99 -12.24 5.10
C PRO A 144 -22.69 -11.44 5.11
N ILE A 145 -22.76 -10.23 4.60
CA ILE A 145 -21.60 -9.35 4.43
C ILE A 145 -20.90 -9.03 5.75
N GLN A 146 -21.65 -9.03 6.85
CA GLN A 146 -21.11 -8.74 8.18
C GLN A 146 -19.98 -9.67 8.60
N CYS A 147 -19.86 -10.84 7.96
CA CYS A 147 -18.86 -11.85 8.32
C CYS A 147 -17.58 -11.77 7.49
N THR A 148 -17.48 -10.86 6.54
CA THR A 148 -16.33 -10.80 5.63
C THR A 148 -15.38 -9.67 6.05
N ASP A 149 -14.57 -9.92 7.09
CA ASP A 149 -13.59 -8.94 7.58
C ASP A 149 -12.27 -8.95 6.78
N TYR A 150 -12.13 -9.83 5.80
CA TYR A 150 -10.86 -10.06 5.12
C TYR A 150 -10.98 -9.95 3.61
N ILE A 151 -11.37 -8.78 3.11
CA ILE A 151 -11.33 -8.55 1.68
C ILE A 151 -10.09 -7.73 1.36
N TYR A 152 -9.11 -8.36 0.72
CA TYR A 152 -7.92 -7.69 0.21
C TYR A 152 -8.29 -6.86 -1.00
N PHE A 153 -8.07 -5.55 -0.88
CA PHE A 153 -8.25 -4.65 -2.00
C PHE A 153 -7.00 -4.64 -2.86
N ASN A 154 -7.10 -5.10 -4.07
CA ASN A 154 -6.04 -4.89 -5.03
C ASN A 154 -6.47 -3.72 -5.94
N TRP A 155 -6.15 -2.53 -5.49
CA TRP A 155 -6.54 -1.31 -6.17
C TRP A 155 -5.73 -1.05 -7.45
N ASP A 156 -4.64 -1.78 -7.66
CA ASP A 156 -3.78 -1.62 -8.83
C ASP A 156 -4.36 -2.30 -10.07
N ASP A 157 -5.35 -3.16 -9.89
CA ASP A 157 -6.03 -3.77 -11.02
C ASP A 157 -7.00 -2.78 -11.64
N GLU A 158 -6.64 -2.31 -12.82
CA GLU A 158 -7.53 -1.52 -13.68
C GLU A 158 -8.72 -2.34 -14.16
N PHE A 159 -8.76 -3.61 -13.77
CA PHE A 159 -9.81 -4.51 -14.18
C PHE A 159 -11.00 -4.36 -13.25
N ASP A 160 -12.11 -4.00 -13.84
CA ASP A 160 -13.42 -4.14 -13.24
C ASP A 160 -13.59 -5.64 -12.97
N TYR A 161 -13.65 -6.02 -11.71
CA TYR A 161 -13.89 -7.43 -11.35
C TYR A 161 -15.17 -7.97 -11.96
N LEU A 162 -16.05 -7.08 -12.41
CA LEU A 162 -17.33 -7.42 -13.02
C LEU A 162 -17.18 -7.84 -14.48
N ASP A 163 -16.09 -7.51 -15.14
CA ASP A 163 -15.84 -7.88 -16.54
C ASP A 163 -15.11 -9.22 -16.67
N TYR A 164 -14.74 -9.85 -15.56
CA TYR A 164 -14.13 -11.18 -15.61
C TYR A 164 -15.21 -12.23 -15.84
N ASP A 165 -15.22 -12.71 -17.05
CA ASP A 165 -16.11 -13.80 -17.46
C ASP A 165 -15.50 -15.12 -16.96
N TYR A 166 -15.75 -15.43 -15.70
CA TYR A 166 -15.37 -16.72 -15.17
C TYR A 166 -16.20 -17.79 -15.84
N THR A 167 -15.54 -18.64 -16.55
CA THR A 167 -16.09 -19.58 -17.55
C THR A 167 -16.90 -20.73 -16.99
N THR A 168 -17.23 -20.73 -15.72
CA THR A 168 -18.19 -21.69 -15.19
C THR A 168 -19.45 -20.95 -14.77
N ASP A 169 -20.52 -21.20 -15.48
CA ASP A 169 -21.87 -20.70 -15.18
C ASP A 169 -22.26 -20.90 -13.72
N TYR A 170 -21.63 -21.85 -13.09
CA TYR A 170 -21.90 -22.26 -11.72
C TYR A 170 -21.43 -21.18 -10.71
N ASP A 171 -20.21 -20.70 -10.88
CA ASP A 171 -19.64 -19.69 -9.98
C ASP A 171 -20.28 -18.31 -10.18
N ASN A 172 -20.80 -18.04 -11.38
CA ASN A 172 -21.38 -16.73 -11.71
C ASN A 172 -22.73 -16.50 -11.05
N ARG A 173 -23.36 -17.56 -10.53
CA ARG A 173 -24.71 -17.43 -9.99
C ARG A 173 -24.81 -17.58 -8.47
N MET A 174 -23.70 -17.89 -7.82
CA MET A 174 -23.68 -18.04 -6.37
C MET A 174 -23.97 -16.69 -5.70
N GLY A 175 -25.02 -16.68 -4.87
CA GLY A 175 -25.40 -15.49 -4.12
C GLY A 175 -26.27 -14.48 -4.87
N LYS A 176 -26.61 -14.75 -6.11
CA LYS A 176 -27.51 -13.87 -6.87
C LYS A 176 -28.95 -14.09 -6.43
N THR A 177 -29.57 -13.02 -5.94
CA THR A 177 -30.99 -13.05 -5.52
C THR A 177 -31.88 -12.48 -6.59
N VAL A 178 -33.21 -12.58 -6.41
CA VAL A 178 -34.18 -11.93 -7.28
C VAL A 178 -33.89 -10.42 -7.34
N LEU A 179 -33.57 -9.82 -6.23
CA LEU A 179 -33.24 -8.38 -6.17
C LEU A 179 -32.01 -8.06 -7.03
N TYR A 180 -30.97 -8.90 -6.98
CA TYR A 180 -29.78 -8.74 -7.83
C TYR A 180 -30.18 -8.75 -9.32
N TYR A 181 -30.94 -9.76 -9.75
CA TYR A 181 -31.34 -9.86 -11.15
C TYR A 181 -32.17 -8.67 -11.60
N TYR A 182 -33.07 -8.19 -10.72
CA TYR A 182 -33.91 -7.04 -11.04
C TYR A 182 -33.04 -5.78 -11.26
N ILE A 183 -32.13 -5.51 -10.35
CA ILE A 183 -31.32 -4.28 -10.40
C ILE A 183 -30.35 -4.31 -11.58
N ILE A 184 -29.66 -5.44 -11.79
CA ILE A 184 -28.62 -5.52 -12.85
C ILE A 184 -29.27 -5.45 -14.23
N THR A 185 -30.40 -6.08 -14.43
CA THR A 185 -31.10 -6.01 -15.72
C THR A 185 -31.53 -4.58 -16.05
N ARG A 186 -32.05 -3.86 -15.05
CA ARG A 186 -32.44 -2.44 -15.27
C ARG A 186 -31.26 -1.64 -15.79
N SER A 187 -30.10 -1.85 -15.19
CA SER A 187 -28.88 -1.14 -15.58
C SER A 187 -28.43 -1.49 -17.00
N GLN A 188 -28.33 -2.78 -17.30
CA GLN A 188 -27.77 -3.25 -18.56
C GLN A 188 -28.67 -2.92 -19.78
N ASP A 189 -29.96 -3.00 -19.61
CA ASP A 189 -30.90 -2.83 -20.70
C ASP A 189 -31.56 -1.45 -20.74
N GLY A 190 -31.18 -0.56 -19.82
CA GLY A 190 -31.73 0.79 -19.77
C GLY A 190 -33.16 0.89 -19.27
N TYR A 191 -33.60 -0.12 -18.55
CA TYR A 191 -34.95 -0.16 -17.99
C TYR A 191 -35.05 0.68 -16.72
N VAL A 192 -36.25 1.17 -16.43
CA VAL A 192 -36.51 1.97 -15.24
C VAL A 192 -36.56 1.09 -14.00
N THR A 193 -35.88 1.51 -12.94
CA THR A 193 -35.88 0.83 -11.65
C THR A 193 -37.01 1.40 -10.79
N SER A 194 -37.89 0.54 -10.32
CA SER A 194 -39.06 0.94 -9.52
C SER A 194 -38.79 0.76 -8.04
N LEU A 195 -38.95 1.85 -7.28
CA LEU A 195 -38.83 1.80 -5.83
C LEU A 195 -39.85 0.85 -5.19
N ASP A 196 -41.07 0.81 -5.72
CA ASP A 196 -42.12 -0.05 -5.18
C ASP A 196 -41.75 -1.52 -5.30
N VAL A 197 -41.17 -1.93 -6.44
CA VAL A 197 -40.71 -3.31 -6.62
C VAL A 197 -39.59 -3.64 -5.65
N ILE A 198 -38.60 -2.74 -5.50
CA ILE A 198 -37.47 -2.95 -4.59
C ILE A 198 -37.98 -3.06 -3.14
N ASN A 199 -38.87 -2.17 -2.73
CA ASN A 199 -39.44 -2.20 -1.37
C ASN A 199 -40.18 -3.51 -1.11
N TYR A 200 -40.98 -3.98 -2.10
CA TYR A 200 -41.68 -5.24 -1.93
C TYR A 200 -40.72 -6.42 -1.82
N LEU A 201 -39.71 -6.48 -2.70
CA LEU A 201 -38.76 -7.60 -2.68
C LEU A 201 -38.00 -7.65 -1.35
N ILE A 202 -37.59 -6.50 -0.83
CA ILE A 202 -36.88 -6.43 0.47
C ILE A 202 -37.85 -6.81 1.60
N SER A 203 -39.09 -6.34 1.58
CA SER A 203 -40.08 -6.65 2.62
C SER A 203 -40.46 -8.10 2.66
N HIS A 204 -40.49 -8.75 1.49
CA HIS A 204 -40.79 -10.18 1.41
C HIS A 204 -39.70 -11.02 2.07
N GLU A 205 -38.43 -10.61 1.86
CA GLU A 205 -37.31 -11.25 2.52
C GLU A 205 -36.29 -10.14 2.83
N ASN A 206 -36.33 -9.63 4.07
CA ASN A 206 -35.57 -8.44 4.48
C ASN A 206 -34.07 -8.68 4.51
N GLU A 207 -33.58 -9.91 4.38
CA GLU A 207 -32.14 -10.20 4.30
C GLU A 207 -31.61 -10.16 2.87
N MET A 208 -32.50 -10.00 1.89
CA MET A 208 -32.15 -10.10 0.47
C MET A 208 -31.02 -9.12 0.06
N CYS A 209 -31.04 -7.89 0.60
CA CYS A 209 -30.05 -6.88 0.27
C CYS A 209 -28.71 -7.11 0.97
N HIS A 210 -28.67 -7.96 2.00
CA HIS A 210 -27.45 -8.28 2.74
C HIS A 210 -26.69 -9.48 2.14
N TYR A 211 -27.30 -10.22 1.23
CA TYR A 211 -26.65 -11.37 0.61
C TYR A 211 -25.60 -10.89 -0.39
N THR A 212 -24.52 -11.64 -0.49
CA THR A 212 -23.40 -11.28 -1.34
C THR A 212 -23.34 -12.16 -2.59
N TYR A 213 -22.97 -11.51 -3.67
CA TYR A 213 -22.46 -12.20 -4.84
C TYR A 213 -21.00 -11.80 -5.00
N ARG A 214 -20.08 -12.77 -4.97
CA ARG A 214 -18.64 -12.53 -4.97
C ARG A 214 -18.24 -11.56 -3.86
N GLU A 215 -18.85 -11.74 -2.69
CA GLU A 215 -18.55 -10.94 -1.49
C GLU A 215 -18.88 -9.46 -1.65
N ARG A 216 -19.84 -9.13 -2.54
CA ARG A 216 -20.31 -7.75 -2.76
C ARG A 216 -21.81 -7.66 -2.49
N THR A 217 -22.25 -6.55 -1.94
CA THR A 217 -23.65 -6.29 -1.63
C THR A 217 -24.44 -5.95 -2.89
N ILE A 218 -25.75 -5.98 -2.77
CA ILE A 218 -26.65 -5.48 -3.80
C ILE A 218 -26.43 -3.97 -4.00
N LEU A 219 -26.18 -3.24 -2.91
CA LEU A 219 -25.87 -1.81 -3.00
C LEU A 219 -24.65 -1.55 -3.87
N TYR A 220 -23.60 -2.38 -3.73
CA TYR A 220 -22.40 -2.27 -4.57
C TYR A 220 -22.77 -2.34 -6.05
N TYR A 221 -23.58 -3.34 -6.44
CA TYR A 221 -23.98 -3.52 -7.84
C TYR A 221 -24.89 -2.41 -8.32
N TYR A 222 -25.77 -1.92 -7.45
CA TYR A 222 -26.63 -0.79 -7.80
C TYR A 222 -25.81 0.47 -8.10
N VAL A 223 -24.85 0.78 -7.22
CA VAL A 223 -23.99 1.95 -7.39
C VAL A 223 -23.11 1.80 -8.65
N ASP A 224 -22.58 0.61 -8.89
CA ASP A 224 -21.68 0.36 -10.02
C ASP A 224 -22.41 0.43 -11.37
N LYS A 225 -23.62 -0.15 -11.46
CA LYS A 225 -24.26 -0.40 -12.76
C LYS A 225 -25.42 0.54 -13.08
N CYS A 226 -26.02 1.18 -12.10
CA CYS A 226 -27.26 1.95 -12.32
C CYS A 226 -27.04 3.46 -12.13
N ASP A 227 -27.95 4.25 -12.68
CA ASP A 227 -28.04 5.67 -12.34
C ASP A 227 -28.72 5.76 -10.97
N ILE A 228 -28.02 6.41 -10.04
CA ILE A 228 -28.39 6.34 -8.63
C ILE A 228 -29.50 7.31 -8.29
N LYS A 229 -30.57 6.80 -7.69
CA LYS A 229 -31.65 7.59 -7.08
C LYS A 229 -31.51 7.47 -5.56
N ARG A 230 -31.62 8.61 -4.86
CA ARG A 230 -31.43 8.63 -3.40
C ARG A 230 -32.39 7.69 -2.68
N GLU A 231 -33.65 7.61 -3.14
CA GLU A 231 -34.66 6.79 -2.50
C GLU A 231 -34.30 5.30 -2.55
N ILE A 232 -33.78 4.87 -3.68
CA ILE A 232 -33.37 3.47 -3.87
C ILE A 232 -32.06 3.21 -3.07
N PHE A 233 -31.13 4.16 -3.12
CA PHE A 233 -29.90 4.06 -2.35
C PHE A 233 -30.20 3.89 -0.87
N ASP A 234 -31.13 4.69 -0.31
CA ASP A 234 -31.48 4.64 1.11
C ASP A 234 -32.09 3.30 1.50
N VAL A 235 -32.91 2.71 0.64
CA VAL A 235 -33.51 1.40 0.90
C VAL A 235 -32.47 0.29 0.92
N LEU A 236 -31.48 0.36 0.03
CA LEU A 236 -30.44 -0.66 -0.08
C LEU A 236 -29.31 -0.47 0.94
N PHE A 237 -29.13 0.73 1.46
CA PHE A 237 -28.06 1.05 2.40
C PHE A 237 -28.32 0.45 3.78
N ASP A 238 -27.26 -0.12 4.38
CA ASP A 238 -27.29 -0.59 5.77
C ASP A 238 -25.99 -0.13 6.45
N SER A 239 -26.13 0.61 7.54
CA SER A 239 -24.99 1.10 8.31
C SER A 239 -24.18 -0.05 8.94
N ASN A 240 -24.74 -1.24 9.02
CA ASN A 240 -24.06 -2.42 9.58
C ASN A 240 -23.18 -3.15 8.56
N TYR A 241 -23.17 -2.72 7.30
CA TYR A 241 -22.21 -3.27 6.33
C TYR A 241 -20.78 -3.03 6.83
N SER A 242 -19.88 -3.95 6.51
CA SER A 242 -18.49 -3.80 6.90
C SER A 242 -17.89 -2.50 6.32
N GLY A 243 -16.95 -1.93 7.05
CA GLY A 243 -16.26 -0.73 6.58
C GLY A 243 -15.60 -0.94 5.24
N ASN A 244 -15.05 -2.13 4.99
CA ASN A 244 -14.45 -2.49 3.71
C ASN A 244 -15.47 -2.40 2.58
N GLU A 245 -16.66 -2.95 2.78
CA GLU A 245 -17.70 -2.93 1.74
C GLU A 245 -18.16 -1.51 1.44
N LEU A 246 -18.39 -0.70 2.48
CA LEU A 246 -18.80 0.69 2.29
C LEU A 246 -17.72 1.50 1.56
N MET A 247 -16.44 1.21 1.84
CA MET A 247 -15.33 1.84 1.13
C MET A 247 -15.26 1.45 -0.34
N HIS A 248 -15.50 0.16 -0.65
CA HIS A 248 -15.59 -0.28 -2.04
C HIS A 248 -16.69 0.46 -2.79
N ILE A 249 -17.86 0.57 -2.14
CA ILE A 249 -19.01 1.23 -2.75
C ILE A 249 -18.67 2.71 -3.01
N LEU A 250 -18.06 3.38 -2.03
CA LEU A 250 -17.69 4.79 -2.18
C LEU A 250 -16.65 4.98 -3.29
N SER A 251 -15.65 4.12 -3.33
CA SER A 251 -14.61 4.16 -4.36
C SER A 251 -15.21 4.01 -5.76
N ILE A 252 -16.10 3.04 -5.95
CA ILE A 252 -16.77 2.81 -7.23
C ILE A 252 -17.65 4.01 -7.61
N TYR A 253 -18.39 4.55 -6.63
CA TYR A 253 -19.22 5.73 -6.86
C TYR A 253 -18.38 6.91 -7.36
N LEU A 254 -17.27 7.21 -6.67
CA LEU A 254 -16.42 8.36 -7.01
C LEU A 254 -15.76 8.19 -8.37
N ARG A 255 -15.26 6.98 -8.68
CA ARG A 255 -14.66 6.69 -9.99
C ARG A 255 -15.68 6.85 -11.12
N LYS A 256 -16.89 6.36 -10.89
CA LYS A 256 -17.97 6.43 -11.88
C LYS A 256 -18.37 7.88 -12.16
N GLN A 257 -18.52 8.69 -11.11
CA GLN A 257 -18.85 10.10 -11.28
C GLN A 257 -17.72 10.88 -11.97
N TYR A 258 -16.47 10.54 -11.68
CA TYR A 258 -15.32 11.18 -12.32
C TYR A 258 -15.26 10.90 -13.83
N ARG A 259 -15.66 9.69 -14.26
CA ARG A 259 -15.67 9.33 -15.69
C ARG A 259 -16.76 10.07 -16.49
N LYS A 260 -17.77 10.59 -15.83
CA LYS A 260 -18.83 11.34 -16.50
C LYS A 260 -18.35 12.76 -16.82
N LYS A 261 -18.80 13.31 -17.95
CA LYS A 261 -18.38 14.63 -18.41
C LYS A 261 -18.73 15.77 -17.44
N ASN A 262 -19.79 15.60 -16.67
CA ASN A 262 -20.27 16.61 -15.71
C ASN A 262 -20.08 16.14 -14.26
N HIS A 263 -18.88 15.88 -13.85
CA HIS A 263 -18.46 15.39 -12.53
C HIS A 263 -19.35 15.87 -11.37
N LYS A 264 -20.56 15.36 -11.24
CA LYS A 264 -21.47 15.81 -10.18
C LYS A 264 -21.50 14.77 -9.08
N ILE A 265 -20.83 15.07 -7.98
CA ILE A 265 -20.78 14.20 -6.80
C ILE A 265 -21.93 14.60 -5.87
N ASP A 266 -22.77 13.62 -5.52
CA ASP A 266 -23.85 13.81 -4.57
C ASP A 266 -23.27 13.66 -3.15
N ASN A 267 -23.16 14.78 -2.45
CA ASN A 267 -22.60 14.80 -1.09
C ASN A 267 -23.42 13.96 -0.11
N TYR A 268 -24.73 13.83 -0.34
CA TYR A 268 -25.59 13.00 0.52
C TYR A 268 -25.10 11.54 0.49
N ILE A 269 -24.81 11.01 -0.69
CA ILE A 269 -24.34 9.63 -0.87
C ILE A 269 -22.97 9.47 -0.23
N VAL A 270 -22.05 10.43 -0.47
CA VAL A 270 -20.69 10.38 0.09
C VAL A 270 -20.76 10.42 1.63
N ASP A 271 -21.57 11.31 2.20
CA ASP A 271 -21.68 11.45 3.65
C ASP A 271 -22.26 10.17 4.28
N LYS A 272 -23.25 9.56 3.64
CA LYS A 272 -23.83 8.30 4.12
C LYS A 272 -22.77 7.19 4.16
N LEU A 273 -22.01 7.07 3.08
CA LEU A 273 -21.00 6.02 2.97
C LEU A 273 -19.82 6.25 3.92
N LEU A 274 -19.49 7.50 4.22
CA LEU A 274 -18.41 7.84 5.15
C LEU A 274 -18.83 7.80 6.62
N SER A 275 -20.11 7.84 6.93
CA SER A 275 -20.58 8.05 8.31
C SER A 275 -20.20 6.93 9.28
N ALA A 276 -19.83 5.75 8.78
CA ALA A 276 -19.54 4.58 9.60
C ALA A 276 -18.06 4.23 9.69
N HIS A 277 -17.11 5.17 9.36
CA HIS A 277 -15.72 4.79 9.14
C HIS A 277 -14.76 5.34 10.16
N ASP A 278 -13.73 4.54 10.48
CA ASP A 278 -12.56 4.98 11.22
C ASP A 278 -11.47 5.47 10.25
N THR A 279 -10.35 5.91 10.82
CA THR A 279 -9.22 6.50 10.10
C THR A 279 -8.62 5.56 9.04
N PHE A 280 -8.59 4.26 9.34
CA PHE A 280 -8.00 3.27 8.44
C PHE A 280 -8.69 3.27 7.07
N TYR A 281 -10.02 3.32 7.06
CA TYR A 281 -10.77 3.26 5.80
C TYR A 281 -10.61 4.55 4.98
N ILE A 282 -10.44 5.68 5.63
CA ILE A 282 -10.20 6.95 4.93
C ILE A 282 -8.85 6.90 4.20
N LEU A 283 -7.82 6.35 4.84
CA LEU A 283 -6.50 6.22 4.21
C LEU A 283 -6.52 5.25 3.03
N GLU A 284 -7.24 4.13 3.17
CA GLU A 284 -7.42 3.18 2.06
C GLU A 284 -8.13 3.84 0.88
N LEU A 285 -9.17 4.61 1.17
CA LEU A 285 -9.90 5.33 0.13
C LEU A 285 -9.00 6.32 -0.59
N CYS A 286 -8.20 7.09 0.13
CA CYS A 286 -7.28 8.06 -0.48
C CYS A 286 -6.28 7.37 -1.40
N ASN A 287 -5.80 6.19 -1.03
CA ASN A 287 -4.86 5.43 -1.86
C ASN A 287 -5.52 4.86 -3.11
N SER A 288 -6.82 4.56 -3.05
CA SER A 288 -7.54 4.01 -4.19
C SER A 288 -7.94 5.08 -5.21
N LEU A 289 -8.10 6.31 -4.76
CA LEU A 289 -8.48 7.42 -5.63
C LEU A 289 -7.23 8.01 -6.26
N ARG A 290 -7.15 8.01 -7.56
CA ARG A 290 -5.96 8.50 -8.28
C ARG A 290 -6.12 9.96 -8.72
N ASN A 291 -7.17 10.62 -8.29
CA ASN A 291 -7.47 12.00 -8.68
C ASN A 291 -7.36 12.93 -7.48
N ASN A 292 -6.47 13.92 -7.57
CA ASN A 292 -6.17 14.83 -6.47
C ASN A 292 -7.37 15.69 -6.07
N VAL A 293 -8.22 16.06 -7.03
CA VAL A 293 -9.42 16.87 -6.74
C VAL A 293 -10.39 16.08 -5.87
N ILE A 294 -10.59 14.81 -6.18
CA ILE A 294 -11.49 13.93 -5.42
C ILE A 294 -10.90 13.66 -4.04
N ILE A 295 -9.60 13.36 -3.96
CA ILE A 295 -8.92 13.13 -2.67
C ILE A 295 -9.08 14.36 -1.78
N SER A 296 -8.85 15.57 -2.31
CA SER A 296 -9.01 16.81 -1.55
C SER A 296 -10.45 17.02 -1.11
N SER A 297 -11.43 16.69 -1.95
CA SER A 297 -12.83 16.85 -1.58
C SER A 297 -13.23 15.94 -0.41
N ILE A 298 -12.65 14.73 -0.35
CA ILE A 298 -12.88 13.83 0.77
C ILE A 298 -12.17 14.36 2.03
N LEU A 299 -10.91 14.78 1.89
CA LEU A 299 -10.12 15.29 3.02
C LEU A 299 -10.70 16.57 3.64
N LYS A 300 -11.43 17.38 2.88
CA LYS A 300 -12.10 18.58 3.39
C LYS A 300 -13.09 18.26 4.50
N ARG A 301 -13.61 17.03 4.53
CA ARG A 301 -14.52 16.57 5.59
C ARG A 301 -13.80 16.27 6.90
N TYR A 302 -12.47 16.22 6.87
CA TYR A 302 -11.64 15.78 8.00
C TYR A 302 -10.59 16.82 8.38
N THR A 303 -10.81 18.09 8.10
CA THR A 303 -9.83 19.15 8.38
C THR A 303 -9.48 19.26 9.87
N ASP A 304 -10.41 18.93 10.77
CA ASP A 304 -10.14 18.97 12.21
C ASP A 304 -9.16 17.87 12.65
N SER A 305 -9.10 16.78 11.91
CA SER A 305 -8.21 15.64 12.22
C SER A 305 -7.16 15.43 11.14
N ILE A 306 -6.95 16.40 10.25
CA ILE A 306 -6.06 16.22 9.10
C ILE A 306 -4.60 15.97 9.54
N GLN A 307 -4.17 16.59 10.65
CA GLN A 307 -2.81 16.38 11.16
C GLN A 307 -2.62 14.94 11.62
N ASP A 308 -3.63 14.37 12.30
CA ASP A 308 -3.60 12.95 12.73
C ASP A 308 -3.64 12.01 11.53
N LEU A 309 -4.41 12.38 10.49
CA LEU A 309 -4.48 11.59 9.27
C LEU A 309 -3.12 11.55 8.57
N LEU A 310 -2.44 12.69 8.47
CA LEU A 310 -1.10 12.73 7.88
C LEU A 310 -0.12 11.87 8.67
N SER A 311 -0.15 11.99 10.01
CA SER A 311 0.71 11.21 10.90
C SER A 311 0.53 9.71 10.69
N GLU A 312 -0.73 9.25 10.59
CA GLU A 312 -1.00 7.83 10.35
C GLU A 312 -0.66 7.42 8.93
N TYR A 313 -0.92 8.31 7.96
CA TYR A 313 -0.70 7.99 6.55
C TYR A 313 0.77 7.75 6.23
N VAL A 314 1.67 8.55 6.78
CA VAL A 314 3.10 8.37 6.49
C VAL A 314 3.65 7.05 7.05
N SER A 315 2.99 6.45 8.04
CA SER A 315 3.36 5.14 8.57
C SER A 315 2.54 4.00 7.94
N TYR A 316 1.77 4.30 6.91
CA TYR A 316 0.90 3.33 6.23
C TYR A 316 1.72 2.40 5.34
N HIS A 317 1.15 1.25 4.96
CA HIS A 317 1.88 0.26 4.15
C HIS A 317 2.24 0.77 2.75
N THR A 318 1.40 1.61 2.17
CA THR A 318 1.66 2.21 0.86
C THR A 318 1.41 3.71 0.94
N VAL A 319 2.41 4.50 0.59
CA VAL A 319 2.36 5.96 0.70
C VAL A 319 2.61 6.58 -0.67
N TYR A 320 1.65 7.38 -1.13
CA TYR A 320 1.75 8.11 -2.40
C TYR A 320 1.99 9.59 -2.13
N ILE A 321 2.91 10.17 -2.89
CA ILE A 321 3.29 11.59 -2.73
C ILE A 321 2.10 12.51 -2.96
N ASN A 322 1.24 12.21 -3.94
CA ASN A 322 0.07 13.02 -4.23
C ASN A 322 -0.91 13.09 -3.07
N VAL A 323 -1.05 12.01 -2.30
CA VAL A 323 -1.93 12.01 -1.12
C VAL A 323 -1.36 12.92 -0.03
N ILE A 324 -0.03 12.84 0.21
CA ILE A 324 0.64 13.75 1.16
C ILE A 324 0.41 15.21 0.75
N LYS A 325 0.57 15.52 -0.54
CA LYS A 325 0.38 16.88 -1.06
C LYS A 325 -1.07 17.34 -0.88
N CYS A 326 -2.04 16.45 -1.09
CA CYS A 326 -3.46 16.78 -0.85
C CYS A 326 -3.72 17.07 0.63
N MET A 327 -3.12 16.30 1.54
CA MET A 327 -3.27 16.53 2.97
C MET A 327 -2.67 17.88 3.38
N ILE A 328 -1.52 18.24 2.82
CA ILE A 328 -0.89 19.55 3.07
C ILE A 328 -1.81 20.68 2.54
N ARG A 329 -2.37 20.51 1.35
CA ARG A 329 -3.29 21.48 0.76
C ARG A 329 -4.50 21.71 1.66
N GLU A 330 -4.99 20.67 2.34
CA GLU A 330 -6.14 20.76 3.22
C GLU A 330 -5.79 21.13 4.65
N GLY A 331 -4.55 21.55 4.92
CA GLY A 331 -4.15 22.15 6.17
C GLY A 331 -3.20 21.35 7.06
N ALA A 332 -2.77 20.17 6.65
CA ALA A 332 -1.79 19.41 7.41
C ALA A 332 -0.41 20.05 7.31
N ILE A 333 0.35 20.01 8.41
CA ILE A 333 1.72 20.50 8.45
C ILE A 333 2.65 19.30 8.38
N LEU A 334 3.50 19.29 7.35
CA LEU A 334 4.50 18.24 7.17
C LEU A 334 5.78 18.68 7.85
N TYR A 335 6.31 17.84 8.72
CA TYR A 335 7.61 18.06 9.39
C TYR A 335 8.62 17.06 8.84
N ARG A 336 9.86 17.54 8.60
CA ARG A 336 10.88 16.73 7.91
C ARG A 336 11.17 15.44 8.65
N PHE A 337 11.89 15.51 9.75
CA PHE A 337 12.41 14.29 10.38
C PHE A 337 11.37 13.58 11.23
N LYS A 338 10.39 14.30 11.78
CA LYS A 338 9.27 13.68 12.51
C LYS A 338 8.49 12.71 11.60
N HIS A 339 8.18 13.14 10.38
CA HIS A 339 7.41 12.32 9.45
C HIS A 339 8.26 11.27 8.75
N ILE A 340 9.55 11.54 8.49
CA ILE A 340 10.46 10.51 7.98
C ILE A 340 10.60 9.38 9.01
N ASN A 341 10.73 9.71 10.28
CA ASN A 341 10.80 8.71 11.35
C ASN A 341 9.56 7.83 11.37
N LYS A 342 8.38 8.42 11.22
CA LYS A 342 7.12 7.67 11.12
C LYS A 342 7.06 6.81 9.86
N TYR A 343 7.57 7.33 8.75
CA TYR A 343 7.60 6.61 7.48
C TYR A 343 8.37 5.30 7.58
N PHE A 344 9.49 5.29 8.31
CA PHE A 344 10.32 4.09 8.46
C PHE A 344 9.93 3.20 9.64
N LYS A 345 8.97 3.61 10.48
CA LYS A 345 8.70 2.93 11.75
C LYS A 345 8.17 1.51 11.59
N ARG A 346 7.35 1.23 10.57
CA ARG A 346 6.64 -0.05 10.45
C ARG A 346 7.10 -0.93 9.30
N PHE A 347 7.78 -0.37 8.32
CA PHE A 347 8.07 -1.11 7.08
C PHE A 347 9.51 -0.86 6.64
N ASP A 348 10.17 -1.92 6.24
CA ASP A 348 11.59 -1.89 5.93
C ASP A 348 11.88 -1.39 4.50
N ASN A 349 11.13 -1.80 3.51
CA ASN A 349 11.37 -1.44 2.09
C ASN A 349 10.56 -0.21 1.71
N ARG A 350 11.21 0.94 1.92
CA ARG A 350 10.53 2.22 1.63
C ARG A 350 11.23 2.98 0.52
N UNK A 351 10.51 3.64 -0.24
CA UNK A 351 11.02 4.31 -1.42
C UNK A 351 11.72 5.63 -1.10
N UNK A 352 12.73 6.03 -1.65
CA UNK A 352 13.46 7.21 -1.55
C UNK A 352 12.81 8.43 -2.17
N UNK A 353 11.87 8.20 -2.93
CA UNK A 353 11.10 9.23 -3.50
C UNK A 353 10.17 9.91 -2.54
N VAL A 354 9.54 9.20 -1.67
CA VAL A 354 8.72 9.77 -0.61
C VAL A 354 9.59 10.53 0.38
N VAL A 355 10.75 10.02 0.70
CA VAL A 355 11.70 10.73 1.59
C VAL A 355 12.06 12.10 1.01
N GLU A 356 12.37 12.17 -0.20
CA GLU A 356 12.65 13.45 -0.87
C GLU A 356 11.47 14.43 -0.85
N UNK A 357 10.49 13.87 -1.01
CA UNK A 357 9.27 14.61 -0.94
C UNK A 357 9.04 15.22 0.41
N ILE A 358 9.25 14.48 1.36
CA ILE A 358 9.09 14.97 2.73
C ILE A 358 10.16 16.01 3.07
N LEU A 359 11.38 15.76 2.67
CA LEU A 359 12.49 16.69 2.96
C LEU A 359 12.30 18.04 2.26
N LYS A 360 11.90 18.03 1.00
CA LYS A 360 11.73 19.27 0.23
C LYS A 360 10.55 20.11 0.74
N ASN A 361 9.45 19.47 1.11
CA ASN A 361 8.20 20.16 1.47
C ASN A 361 7.96 20.27 2.96
N GLY A 362 8.79 19.59 3.77
CA GLY A 362 8.61 19.59 5.22
C GLY A 362 9.17 20.81 5.90
N ASN A 363 8.55 21.16 7.03
CA ASN A 363 8.96 22.26 7.89
C ASN A 363 9.90 21.75 8.98
N VAL A 364 10.73 22.64 9.48
CA VAL A 364 11.59 22.36 10.64
C VAL A 364 10.78 22.61 11.91
N VAL A 365 10.91 21.70 12.89
CA VAL A 365 10.28 21.87 14.19
C VAL A 365 11.11 22.86 15.00
N VAL A 366 10.49 23.98 15.39
CA VAL A 366 11.25 25.13 15.95
C VAL A 366 11.65 24.92 17.40
N ASN A 367 10.92 24.15 18.18
CA ASN A 367 11.17 24.02 19.63
C ASN A 367 11.38 22.59 20.09
N ASP A 368 12.04 21.77 19.28
CA ASP A 368 12.24 20.37 19.66
C ASP A 368 13.65 20.17 20.23
N ASP A 369 13.69 19.46 21.35
CA ASP A 369 15.00 19.00 21.81
C ASP A 369 15.69 18.19 20.72
N UNK A 370 16.49 18.82 20.24
CA UNK A 370 17.18 18.42 19.08
C UNK A 370 17.40 17.00 18.69
N UNK A 371 17.53 16.48 19.32
CA UNK A 371 17.71 15.15 19.04
C UNK A 371 16.44 14.46 18.68
N UNK A 372 15.65 14.96 18.99
CA UNK A 372 14.42 14.41 18.74
C UNK A 372 13.99 14.34 17.31
N UNK A 373 14.47 15.06 16.67
CA UNK A 373 14.19 15.06 15.26
C UNK A 373 15.01 14.07 14.47
N ILE A 374 16.22 14.08 14.64
CA ILE A 374 17.10 13.25 13.80
C ILE A 374 17.40 11.91 14.48
N MET A 375 17.55 11.90 15.79
CA MET A 375 17.94 10.67 16.51
C MET A 375 16.99 9.47 16.27
N PRO A 376 15.66 9.65 16.29
CA PRO A 376 14.80 8.51 15.98
C PRO A 376 14.98 7.94 14.57
N LEU A 377 15.41 8.78 13.61
CA LEU A 377 15.68 8.30 12.25
C LEU A 377 16.78 7.23 12.28
N PHE A 378 17.86 7.50 13.02
CA PHE A 378 18.96 6.51 13.14
C PHE A 378 18.52 5.22 13.86
N UNK A 379 17.82 5.39 14.63
CA UNK A 379 17.32 4.27 15.36
C UNK A 379 16.36 3.42 14.53
N UNK A 380 15.76 3.97 13.71
CA UNK A 380 14.92 3.33 12.76
C UNK A 380 15.65 2.64 11.70
N LEU A 381 16.67 3.25 11.35
CA LEU A 381 17.47 2.78 10.22
C LEU A 381 18.33 1.56 10.57
N PHE A 382 18.57 1.30 11.83
CA PHE A 382 19.41 0.16 12.24
C PHE A 382 18.98 -1.21 11.72
N UNK A 383 17.88 -1.27 11.51
CA UNK A 383 17.33 -2.53 11.12
C UNK A 383 17.50 -2.91 9.66
N UNK A 384 17.66 -1.91 8.85
CA UNK A 384 17.71 -2.15 7.45
C UNK A 384 19.09 -1.99 6.91
N UNK A 385 19.82 -2.58 6.76
CA UNK A 385 21.20 -2.57 6.45
C UNK A 385 21.63 -2.08 5.13
N SER A 386 20.94 -2.53 4.08
CA SER A 386 21.62 -2.23 2.78
C SER A 386 21.32 -0.85 2.19
N GLU A 387 20.22 -0.25 2.54
CA GLU A 387 19.80 1.03 1.96
C GLU A 387 19.96 2.21 2.90
N VAL A 388 20.44 1.98 4.11
CA VAL A 388 20.56 3.03 5.14
C VAL A 388 21.45 4.17 4.63
N LEU A 389 22.59 3.85 4.05
CA LEU A 389 23.53 4.88 3.59
C LEU A 389 22.95 5.73 2.47
N SER A 390 22.18 5.12 1.56
CA SER A 390 21.51 5.88 0.47
C SER A 390 20.51 6.87 1.04
N ILE A 391 19.74 6.44 2.04
CA ILE A 391 18.76 7.31 2.72
C ILE A 391 19.48 8.45 3.44
N LEU A 392 20.57 8.15 4.12
CA LEU A 392 21.35 9.17 4.84
C LEU A 392 21.96 10.21 3.88
N GLU A 393 22.42 9.76 2.70
CA GLU A 393 22.92 10.68 1.68
C GLU A 393 21.82 11.63 1.18
N ILE A 394 20.60 11.13 1.05
CA ILE A 394 19.45 11.97 0.66
C ILE A 394 19.13 12.97 1.79
N CYS A 395 19.23 12.54 3.05
CA CYS A 395 18.93 13.38 4.22
C CYS A 395 20.03 14.41 4.52
N LYS A 396 21.26 14.15 4.10
CA LYS A 396 22.45 14.93 4.49
C LYS A 396 22.29 16.45 4.29
N PRO A 397 21.81 16.95 3.13
CA PRO A 397 21.68 18.41 2.94
C PRO A 397 20.70 19.08 3.92
N TYR A 398 19.85 18.31 4.56
CA TYR A 398 18.79 18.81 5.45
C TYR A 398 19.15 18.65 6.93
N ILE A 399 20.32 18.10 7.24
CA ILE A 399 20.84 17.98 8.61
C ILE A 399 21.64 19.25 8.93
N ASP A 400 21.12 20.06 9.84
CA ASP A 400 21.76 21.33 10.19
C ASP A 400 23.04 21.13 11.00
N ASP A 401 23.01 20.22 11.98
CA ASP A 401 24.14 19.97 12.87
C ASP A 401 24.14 18.50 13.29
N ILE A 402 25.08 17.75 12.72
CA ILE A 402 25.24 16.33 13.01
C ILE A 402 25.75 16.11 14.46
N ASN A 403 26.29 17.14 15.08
CA ASN A 403 26.85 17.08 16.43
C ASN A 403 25.91 17.62 17.52
N LYS A 404 24.64 17.82 17.19
CA LYS A 404 23.64 18.27 18.16
C LYS A 404 23.49 17.24 19.27
N ILE A 405 23.45 17.74 20.52
CA ILE A 405 23.34 16.87 21.70
C ILE A 405 21.97 16.99 22.34
N ASP A 406 21.53 15.91 23.00
CA ASP A 406 20.29 15.88 23.75
C ASP A 406 20.51 16.41 25.19
N LYS A 407 19.48 16.29 26.02
CA LYS A 407 19.52 16.76 27.43
C LYS A 407 20.57 16.02 28.27
N HIS A 408 21.00 14.83 27.85
CA HIS A 408 22.04 14.04 28.53
C HIS A 408 23.44 14.26 27.93
N GLY A 409 23.57 15.18 26.99
CA GLY A 409 24.84 15.44 26.30
C GLY A 409 25.22 14.40 25.27
N ARG A 410 24.30 13.58 24.84
CA ARG A 410 24.54 12.49 23.87
C ARG A 410 24.32 12.97 22.45
N SER A 411 25.31 12.71 21.59
CA SER A 411 25.19 12.98 20.15
C SER A 411 24.64 11.78 19.38
N ILE A 412 24.37 11.97 18.10
CA ILE A 412 23.96 10.88 17.22
C ILE A 412 25.03 9.79 17.19
N LEU A 413 26.30 10.18 17.10
CA LEU A 413 27.41 9.21 17.10
C LEU A 413 27.38 8.35 18.35
N TYR A 414 27.15 8.95 19.51
CA TYR A 414 27.09 8.22 20.78
C TYR A 414 25.97 7.15 20.74
N TYR A 415 24.77 7.52 20.27
CA TYR A 415 23.65 6.57 20.17
C TYR A 415 23.94 5.47 19.15
N CYS A 416 24.57 5.81 18.04
CA CYS A 416 24.81 4.83 16.95
C CYS A 416 25.87 3.80 17.35
N ILE A 417 26.73 4.10 18.31
CA ILE A 417 27.69 3.10 18.81
C ILE A 417 26.94 1.89 19.37
N GLU A 418 25.83 2.11 20.04
CA GLU A 418 25.02 1.01 20.60
C GLU A 418 24.44 0.10 19.50
N SER A 419 24.31 0.59 18.28
CA SER A 419 23.81 -0.20 17.15
C SER A 419 24.84 -1.17 16.57
N HIS A 420 26.09 -1.03 16.93
CA HIS A 420 27.26 -1.77 16.43
C HIS A 420 27.27 -1.94 14.90
N SER A 421 26.94 -0.86 14.15
CA SER A 421 27.00 -0.82 12.68
C SER A 421 28.22 -0.04 12.22
N VAL A 422 29.20 -0.74 11.72
CA VAL A 422 30.45 -0.11 11.25
C VAL A 422 30.17 0.90 10.12
N UNK A 423 29.47 0.59 9.38
CA UNK A 423 29.12 1.38 8.29
C UNK A 423 28.54 2.70 8.63
N LEU A 424 27.63 2.65 9.51
CA LEU A 424 26.98 3.88 9.98
C LEU A 424 27.97 4.79 10.72
N ILE A 425 28.81 4.19 11.55
CA ILE A 425 29.84 4.95 12.28
C ILE A 425 30.80 5.62 11.30
N GLU A 426 31.25 4.90 10.28
CA GLU A 426 32.15 5.48 9.26
C GLU A 426 31.46 6.64 8.53
N TRP A 427 30.19 6.47 8.17
CA TRP A 427 29.45 7.54 7.51
C TRP A 427 29.34 8.79 8.40
N LEU A 428 29.03 8.59 9.67
CA LEU A 428 28.89 9.71 10.61
C LEU A 428 30.21 10.47 10.74
N ILE A 429 31.30 9.74 10.91
CA ILE A 429 32.63 10.36 11.08
C ILE A 429 33.05 11.09 9.79
N ASP A 430 32.82 10.47 8.63
CA ASP A 430 33.15 11.09 7.33
C ASP A 430 32.34 12.38 7.11
N ASN A 431 31.16 12.48 7.71
CA ASN A 431 30.29 13.66 7.57
C ASN A 431 30.39 14.62 8.74
N GLY A 432 31.48 14.54 9.52
CA GLY A 432 31.82 15.54 10.50
C GLY A 432 31.36 15.27 11.92
N ALA A 433 30.95 14.04 12.24
CA ALA A 433 30.58 13.70 13.62
C ALA A 433 31.82 13.87 14.53
N ASP A 434 31.60 14.56 15.66
CA ASP A 434 32.68 14.86 16.62
C ASP A 434 32.83 13.69 17.59
N ILE A 435 34.00 13.04 17.55
CA ILE A 435 34.31 11.91 18.43
C ILE A 435 34.59 12.34 19.87
N ASN A 436 34.75 13.64 20.13
CA ASN A 436 35.25 14.19 21.40
C ASN A 436 34.12 14.61 22.36
N ILE A 437 32.85 14.48 21.96
CA ILE A 437 31.72 14.93 22.78
C ILE A 437 31.62 14.07 24.05
N THR A 438 31.50 14.75 25.19
CA THR A 438 31.37 14.13 26.52
C THR A 438 29.94 14.32 27.02
N THR A 439 29.32 13.26 27.51
CA THR A 439 27.95 13.32 28.07
C THR A 439 27.97 13.99 29.45
N THR A 440 26.79 14.33 29.96
CA THR A 440 26.67 14.93 31.32
C THR A 440 27.14 13.97 32.42
N TYR A 441 27.24 12.68 32.13
CA TYR A 441 27.72 11.67 33.09
C TYR A 441 29.19 11.34 32.93
N GLY A 442 29.92 12.12 32.12
CA GLY A 442 31.34 11.94 31.91
C GLY A 442 31.73 10.85 30.92
N SER A 443 30.76 10.27 30.24
CA SER A 443 30.99 9.22 29.26
C SER A 443 31.47 9.82 27.94
N THR A 444 32.35 9.10 27.23
CA THR A 444 32.81 9.47 25.88
C THR A 444 32.46 8.34 24.89
N CYS A 445 32.52 8.66 23.60
CA CYS A 445 32.32 7.62 22.56
C CYS A 445 33.34 6.51 22.70
N ILE A 446 34.60 6.86 22.99
CA ILE A 446 35.68 5.87 23.19
C ILE A 446 35.35 5.00 24.40
N GLY A 447 35.00 5.65 25.53
CA GLY A 447 34.69 4.93 26.78
C GLY A 447 33.55 3.95 26.63
N ILE A 448 32.47 4.36 25.96
CA ILE A 448 31.31 3.47 25.77
C ILE A 448 31.65 2.29 24.83
N CYS A 449 32.51 2.51 23.84
CA CYS A 449 32.97 1.41 22.97
C CYS A 449 33.75 0.36 23.75
N VAL A 450 34.65 0.82 24.65
CA VAL A 450 35.45 -0.08 25.48
C VAL A 450 34.53 -0.91 26.40
N ILE A 451 33.57 -0.26 27.04
CA ILE A 451 32.65 -0.93 27.95
C ILE A 451 31.78 -1.94 27.22
N MET A 452 31.26 -1.56 26.04
CA MET A 452 30.45 -2.46 25.24
C MET A 452 31.24 -3.66 24.72
N ALA A 453 32.50 -3.41 24.27
CA ALA A 453 33.37 -4.49 23.82
C ALA A 453 33.71 -5.44 24.96
N HIS A 454 33.91 -4.92 26.16
CA HIS A 454 34.21 -5.74 27.35
C HIS A 454 33.01 -6.58 27.78
N ALA A 455 31.81 -6.00 27.69
CA ALA A 455 30.58 -6.63 28.23
C ALA A 455 29.92 -7.62 27.27
N CYS A 456 30.14 -7.50 25.96
CA CYS A 456 29.40 -8.27 24.95
C CYS A 456 30.06 -9.63 24.68
N ILE A 457 29.29 -10.52 24.04
CA ILE A 457 29.77 -11.83 23.55
C ILE A 457 30.85 -11.59 22.48
N PRO A 458 31.77 -12.56 22.26
CA PRO A 458 32.92 -12.32 21.40
C PRO A 458 32.61 -11.83 19.99
N GLU A 459 31.54 -12.31 19.39
CA GLU A 459 31.18 -11.94 18.01
C GLU A 459 30.80 -10.46 17.90
N ILE A 460 30.05 -9.97 18.90
CA ILE A 460 29.65 -8.55 18.94
C ILE A 460 30.81 -7.69 19.45
N ALA A 461 31.58 -8.20 20.41
CA ALA A 461 32.77 -7.50 20.92
C ALA A 461 33.77 -7.18 19.81
N GLU A 462 33.95 -8.08 18.84
CA GLU A 462 34.83 -7.83 17.69
C GLU A 462 34.35 -6.63 16.87
N ILE A 463 33.03 -6.49 16.70
CA ILE A 463 32.46 -5.34 15.98
C ILE A 463 32.75 -4.05 16.74
N TYR A 464 32.58 -4.05 18.07
CA TYR A 464 32.90 -2.88 18.91
C TYR A 464 34.39 -2.54 18.88
N ILE A 465 35.27 -3.55 18.80
CA ILE A 465 36.71 -3.33 18.65
C ILE A 465 37.01 -2.62 17.32
N LYS A 466 36.35 -3.04 16.23
CA LYS A 466 36.49 -2.35 14.94
C LYS A 466 36.03 -0.90 15.02
N ILE A 467 34.89 -0.66 15.67
CA ILE A 467 34.36 0.70 15.86
C ILE A 467 35.34 1.53 16.70
N LEU A 468 35.85 0.93 17.76
CA LEU A 468 36.85 1.59 18.63
C LEU A 468 38.10 2.00 17.84
N GLU A 469 38.63 1.10 17.00
CA GLU A 469 39.76 1.40 16.13
C GLU A 469 39.47 2.57 15.19
N ILE A 470 38.26 2.56 14.58
CA ILE A 470 37.85 3.63 13.65
C ILE A 470 37.84 4.98 14.38
N ILE A 471 37.19 5.03 15.54
CA ILE A 471 37.03 6.27 16.31
C ILE A 471 38.42 6.76 16.78
N LEU A 472 39.23 5.89 17.37
CA LEU A 472 40.55 6.23 17.89
C LEU A 472 41.48 6.69 16.79
N SER A 473 41.40 6.10 15.59
CA SER A 473 42.26 6.46 14.45
C SER A 473 42.01 7.88 13.94
N LYS A 474 40.93 8.53 14.38
CA LYS A 474 40.68 9.95 14.08
C LYS A 474 41.36 10.88 15.09
N LEU A 475 41.99 10.33 16.10
CA LEU A 475 42.73 10.97 17.17
C LEU A 475 41.88 11.93 18.02
N PRO A 476 41.48 11.48 19.21
CA PRO A 476 40.72 12.34 20.14
C PRO A 476 41.59 13.49 20.67
N THR A 477 40.94 14.51 21.19
CA THR A 477 41.64 15.60 21.90
C THR A 477 42.16 15.09 23.22
N ILE A 478 43.18 15.81 23.78
CA ILE A 478 43.72 15.43 25.09
C ILE A 478 42.64 15.53 26.18
N GLU A 479 41.70 16.47 26.06
CA GLU A 479 40.60 16.58 27.01
C GLU A 479 39.71 15.35 26.97
N CYS A 480 39.40 14.87 25.77
CA CYS A 480 38.60 13.65 25.58
C CYS A 480 39.33 12.43 26.13
N ILE A 481 40.68 12.36 25.91
CA ILE A 481 41.50 11.26 26.45
C ILE A 481 41.44 11.25 27.98
N LYS A 482 41.61 12.41 28.62
CA LYS A 482 41.57 12.49 30.07
C LYS A 482 40.23 12.09 30.64
N LYS A 483 39.12 12.51 30.00
CA LYS A 483 37.76 12.12 30.40
C LYS A 483 37.52 10.65 30.19
N THR A 484 38.05 10.07 29.11
CA THR A 484 37.96 8.63 28.85
C THR A 484 38.73 7.84 29.92
N VAL A 485 39.94 8.26 30.25
CA VAL A 485 40.73 7.62 31.29
C VAL A 485 39.99 7.64 32.63
N ASP A 486 39.45 8.79 33.01
CA ASP A 486 38.67 8.93 34.24
C ASP A 486 37.42 8.00 34.21
N TYR A 487 36.70 7.97 33.09
CA TYR A 487 35.49 7.15 32.94
C TYR A 487 35.81 5.66 33.06
N LEU A 488 36.88 5.20 32.43
CA LEU A 488 37.28 3.79 32.44
C LEU A 488 37.89 3.38 33.79
N SER A 489 38.41 4.32 34.56
CA SER A 489 38.96 4.07 35.88
C SER A 489 37.89 3.92 36.96
N ASN A 490 36.63 4.20 36.62
CA ASN A 490 35.51 4.12 37.56
C ASN A 490 35.25 2.66 37.94
N ASP A 491 35.20 2.38 39.24
CA ASP A 491 34.99 1.03 39.77
C ASP A 491 33.66 0.42 39.32
N ARG A 492 32.69 1.24 38.93
CA ARG A 492 31.37 0.78 38.45
C ARG A 492 31.44 -0.09 37.19
N HIS A 493 32.50 0.06 36.40
CA HIS A 493 32.56 -0.60 35.10
C HIS A 493 33.20 -1.99 35.14
N LEU A 494 33.88 -2.33 36.25
CA LEU A 494 34.45 -3.66 36.46
C LEU A 494 35.32 -4.12 35.29
N LEU A 495 36.16 -3.23 34.79
CA LEU A 495 37.08 -3.55 33.68
C LEU A 495 38.29 -4.30 34.23
N ILE A 496 38.20 -5.63 34.22
CA ILE A 496 39.24 -6.50 34.78
C ILE A 496 39.59 -7.60 33.82
N GLY A 497 40.80 -8.15 33.96
CA GLY A 497 41.23 -9.32 33.20
C GLY A 497 41.95 -8.98 31.91
N ASN A 498 42.25 -10.01 31.16
CA ASN A 498 43.03 -9.90 29.93
C ASN A 498 42.30 -9.16 28.82
N LYS A 499 40.95 -9.34 28.74
CA LYS A 499 40.15 -8.63 27.77
C LYS A 499 40.20 -7.13 27.96
N ALA A 500 40.09 -6.69 29.24
CA ALA A 500 40.20 -5.26 29.58
C ALA A 500 41.58 -4.72 29.22
N LYS A 501 42.65 -5.48 29.49
CA LYS A 501 44.02 -5.08 29.12
C LYS A 501 44.21 -4.94 27.62
N SER A 502 43.64 -5.86 26.86
CA SER A 502 43.68 -5.81 25.37
C SER A 502 43.00 -4.55 24.85
N LEU A 503 41.81 -4.22 25.40
CA LEU A 503 41.04 -3.03 24.99
C LEU A 503 41.82 -1.75 25.35
N LEU A 504 42.44 -1.72 26.52
CA LEU A 504 43.21 -0.58 26.97
C LEU A 504 44.45 -0.37 26.06
N LYS A 505 45.09 -1.47 25.64
CA LYS A 505 46.22 -1.38 24.68
C LYS A 505 45.77 -0.73 23.36
N ILE A 506 44.58 -1.04 22.87
CA ILE A 506 44.05 -0.40 21.65
C ILE A 506 43.95 1.10 21.85
N CYS A 507 43.43 1.53 23.00
CA CYS A 507 43.35 2.96 23.33
C CYS A 507 44.73 3.60 23.43
N ILE A 508 45.66 2.97 24.13
CA ILE A 508 46.98 3.49 24.40
C ILE A 508 47.76 3.77 23.10
N LYS A 509 47.70 2.85 22.13
CA LYS A 509 48.46 3.03 20.88
C LYS A 509 48.03 4.27 20.09
N TYR A 510 46.78 4.70 20.22
CA TYR A 510 46.35 5.95 19.59
C TYR A 510 46.52 7.15 20.50
N PHE A 511 46.36 6.97 21.82
CA PHE A 511 46.51 8.06 22.79
C PHE A 511 47.95 8.60 22.77
N ILE A 512 48.97 7.76 22.58
CA ILE A 512 50.39 8.21 22.53
C ILE A 512 50.64 9.10 21.30
N LEU A 513 49.83 8.99 20.24
CA LEU A 513 49.94 9.89 19.08
C LEU A 513 49.47 11.30 19.42
N VAL A 514 48.68 11.46 20.48
CA VAL A 514 48.13 12.76 20.90
C VAL A 514 48.96 13.35 22.01
N ASP A 515 49.24 12.60 23.08
CA ASP A 515 50.05 13.07 24.22
C ASP A 515 50.83 11.88 24.80
N TYR A 516 52.02 11.73 24.29
CA TYR A 516 52.91 10.62 24.68
C TYR A 516 53.27 10.65 26.16
N LYS A 517 53.65 11.83 26.68
CA LYS A 517 54.11 11.96 28.08
C LYS A 517 52.97 11.63 29.05
N TYR A 518 51.78 12.17 28.82
CA TYR A 518 50.64 11.95 29.70
C TYR A 518 50.29 10.44 29.79
N ILE A 519 50.34 9.75 28.65
CA ILE A 519 49.98 8.33 28.59
C ILE A 519 51.06 7.46 29.24
N CYS A 520 52.34 7.77 29.03
CA CYS A 520 53.43 7.04 29.69
C CYS A 520 53.35 7.22 31.20
N ASP A 521 53.03 8.42 31.67
CA ASP A 521 52.91 8.71 33.10
C ASP A 521 51.65 8.01 33.69
N THR A 522 50.57 7.92 32.93
CA THR A 522 49.33 7.33 33.37
C THR A 522 49.38 5.79 33.40
N TYR A 523 50.05 5.20 32.41
CA TYR A 523 50.13 3.75 32.20
C TYR A 523 51.59 3.27 32.14
N PRO A 524 52.36 3.45 33.22
CA PRO A 524 53.79 3.07 33.17
C PRO A 524 54.02 1.58 32.96
N SER A 525 53.06 0.72 33.35
CA SER A 525 53.19 -0.72 33.16
C SER A 525 53.08 -1.17 31.69
N TYR A 526 52.69 -0.27 30.81
CA TYR A 526 52.54 -0.57 29.37
C TYR A 526 53.75 -0.06 28.55
N ILE A 527 54.86 0.33 29.18
CA ILE A 527 55.97 0.96 28.47
C ILE A 527 56.56 0.05 27.39
N GLU A 528 56.63 -1.27 27.62
CA GLU A 528 57.11 -2.22 26.59
C GLU A 528 56.24 -2.21 25.35
N TYR A 529 54.91 -2.24 25.56
CA TYR A 529 53.95 -2.17 24.47
C TYR A 529 54.05 -0.85 23.73
N ILE A 530 54.19 0.25 24.45
CA ILE A 530 54.35 1.61 23.88
C ILE A 530 55.60 1.65 23.02
N THR A 531 56.72 1.07 23.50
CA THR A 531 57.98 1.00 22.75
C THR A 531 57.80 0.27 21.43
N ASP A 532 57.09 -0.84 21.44
CA ASP A 532 56.80 -1.59 20.21
C ASP A 532 55.94 -0.77 19.23
N CYS A 533 54.97 -0.01 19.74
CA CYS A 533 54.17 0.90 18.91
C CYS A 533 55.00 2.00 18.29
N GLU A 534 55.98 2.56 19.06
CA GLU A 534 56.85 3.61 18.58
C GLU A 534 57.66 3.17 17.35
N LYS A 535 58.05 1.90 17.26
CA LYS A 535 58.76 1.37 16.09
C LYS A 535 57.98 1.55 14.82
N GLU A 536 56.66 1.27 14.87
CA GLU A 536 55.78 1.47 13.70
C GLU A 536 55.60 2.97 13.41
N ILE A 537 55.45 3.80 14.46
CA ILE A 537 55.33 5.26 14.31
C ILE A 537 56.56 5.79 13.60
N ALA A 538 57.77 5.34 14.00
CA ALA A 538 59.04 5.76 13.38
C ALA A 538 59.09 5.39 11.90
N ASP A 539 58.59 4.21 11.53
CA ASP A 539 58.52 3.78 10.11
C ASP A 539 57.61 4.72 9.31
N MET A 540 56.44 5.04 9.84
CA MET A 540 55.52 5.96 9.17
C MET A 540 56.11 7.38 9.02
N CYS A 541 56.89 7.81 10.00
CA CYS A 541 57.50 9.15 9.96
C CYS A 541 58.73 9.20 9.05
N GLN A 542 59.37 8.08 8.75
CA GLN A 542 60.52 8.01 7.82
C GLN A 542 60.07 8.09 6.35
N ILE A 543 58.86 7.67 6.03
CA ILE A 543 58.34 7.73 4.65
C ILE A 543 57.82 9.16 4.45
N LYS A 544 58.42 9.87 3.49
CA LYS A 544 58.13 11.28 3.27
C LYS A 544 57.86 11.61 1.81
N ILE A 545 56.97 12.59 1.59
CA ILE A 545 56.70 13.21 0.30
C ILE A 545 57.11 14.70 0.46
N ASN A 546 58.15 15.12 -0.22
CA ASN A 546 58.67 16.50 -0.14
C ASN A 546 58.85 16.97 1.30
N GLY A 547 59.42 16.11 2.15
CA GLY A 547 59.70 16.43 3.54
C GLY A 547 58.53 16.24 4.50
N THR A 548 57.37 15.86 4.02
CA THR A 548 56.17 15.65 4.85
C THR A 548 55.95 14.16 5.07
N ASP A 549 55.99 13.73 6.32
CA ASP A 549 55.80 12.32 6.67
C ASP A 549 54.31 11.91 6.58
N MET A 550 54.09 10.60 6.58
CA MET A 550 52.73 10.05 6.34
C MET A 550 51.76 10.36 7.48
N LEU A 551 52.19 10.43 8.72
CA LEU A 551 51.31 10.82 9.83
C LEU A 551 50.89 12.28 9.72
N THR A 552 51.80 13.16 9.27
CA THR A 552 51.45 14.56 9.00
C THR A 552 50.42 14.66 7.88
N VAL A 553 50.58 13.85 6.81
CA VAL A 553 49.60 13.81 5.73
C VAL A 553 48.23 13.41 6.27
N MET A 554 48.18 12.38 7.11
CA MET A 554 46.89 11.86 7.61
C MET A 554 46.22 12.83 8.60
N TYR A 555 46.97 13.53 9.43
CA TYR A 555 46.41 14.22 10.61
C TYR A 555 46.57 15.71 10.68
N LYS A 556 47.54 16.29 9.97
CA LYS A 556 47.86 17.70 10.13
C LYS A 556 47.57 18.59 8.93
N LEU A 557 47.29 17.99 7.78
CA LEU A 557 46.98 18.75 6.58
C LEU A 557 45.45 18.91 6.42
N ASN A 558 45.05 20.06 5.85
CA ASN A 558 43.66 20.29 5.54
C ASN A 558 43.27 19.42 4.32
N LYS A 559 41.95 19.26 4.06
CA LYS A 559 41.45 18.38 3.01
C LYS A 559 42.01 18.70 1.61
N PRO A 560 42.03 19.97 1.15
CA PRO A 560 42.59 20.24 -0.18
C PRO A 560 44.08 19.89 -0.33
N THR A 561 44.89 20.18 0.71
CA THR A 561 46.30 19.86 0.70
C THR A 561 46.53 18.36 0.78
N LYS A 562 45.79 17.68 1.64
CA LYS A 562 45.84 16.21 1.79
C LYS A 562 45.59 15.51 0.47
N LYS A 563 44.64 16.00 -0.32
CA LYS A 563 44.26 15.40 -1.60
C LYS A 563 45.41 15.37 -2.60
N ARG A 564 46.28 16.41 -2.56
CA ARG A 564 47.49 16.45 -3.41
C ARG A 564 48.45 15.31 -3.09
N TYR A 565 48.59 14.97 -1.82
CA TYR A 565 49.48 13.89 -1.37
C TYR A 565 48.93 12.52 -1.65
N VAL A 566 47.60 12.35 -1.57
CA VAL A 566 46.92 11.05 -1.72
C VAL A 566 47.18 10.44 -3.11
N ASN A 567 47.28 11.27 -4.15
CA ASN A 567 47.54 10.80 -5.51
C ASN A 567 49.01 10.50 -5.80
N ASN A 568 49.90 10.79 -4.87
CA ASN A 568 51.34 10.54 -5.04
C ASN A 568 51.63 9.03 -4.91
N PRO A 569 52.50 8.47 -5.78
CA PRO A 569 52.85 7.04 -5.70
C PRO A 569 53.44 6.62 -4.37
N ILE A 570 54.19 7.52 -3.69
CA ILE A 570 54.77 7.21 -2.37
C ILE A 570 53.66 6.96 -1.35
N PHE A 571 52.58 7.77 -1.38
CA PHE A 571 51.43 7.58 -0.50
C PHE A 571 50.73 6.25 -0.82
N THR A 572 50.51 5.97 -2.10
CA THR A 572 49.86 4.73 -2.55
C THR A 572 50.67 3.50 -2.13
N ASP A 573 52.01 3.55 -2.27
CA ASP A 573 52.90 2.47 -1.83
C ASP A 573 52.82 2.26 -0.32
N TRP A 574 52.83 3.37 0.44
CA TRP A 574 52.67 3.29 1.90
C TRP A 574 51.34 2.68 2.30
N ALA A 575 50.27 3.02 1.60
CA ALA A 575 48.91 2.50 1.87
C ALA A 575 48.80 1.01 1.60
N ASN A 576 49.76 0.39 0.93
CA ASN A 576 49.84 -1.05 0.71
C ASN A 576 50.62 -1.80 1.80
N LYS A 577 51.24 -1.07 2.72
CA LYS A 577 52.00 -1.67 3.83
C LYS A 577 51.02 -2.30 4.84
N GLN A 578 51.57 -3.27 5.59
CA GLN A 578 50.85 -3.86 6.72
C GLN A 578 51.60 -3.55 8.01
N TYR A 579 50.86 -3.03 8.98
CA TYR A 579 51.41 -2.74 10.31
C TYR A 579 50.74 -3.65 11.34
N LYS A 580 51.44 -4.01 12.37
CA LYS A 580 50.90 -4.84 13.45
C LYS A 580 49.86 -4.04 14.28
N PHE A 581 50.20 -2.77 14.59
CA PHE A 581 49.39 -1.97 15.52
C PHE A 581 48.48 -0.95 14.80
N TYR A 582 48.93 -0.36 13.69
CA TYR A 582 48.29 0.81 13.07
C TYR A 582 47.64 0.49 11.72
N ASN A 583 47.13 -0.76 11.54
CA ASN A 583 46.48 -1.14 10.30
C ASN A 583 45.23 -0.30 10.01
N GLN A 584 44.56 0.25 11.05
CA GLN A 584 43.40 1.11 10.83
C GLN A 584 43.82 2.40 10.12
N ILE A 585 45.02 2.94 10.42
CA ILE A 585 45.53 4.13 9.72
C ILE A 585 45.73 3.80 8.23
N ILE A 586 46.29 2.63 7.93
CA ILE A 586 46.45 2.15 6.54
C ILE A 586 45.08 1.99 5.86
N TYR A 587 44.13 1.41 6.58
CA TYR A 587 42.75 1.29 6.05
C TYR A 587 42.18 2.69 5.73
N ASN A 588 42.36 3.66 6.61
CA ASN A 588 41.90 5.03 6.39
C ASN A 588 42.59 5.67 5.18
N ALA A 589 43.90 5.40 5.00
CA ALA A 589 44.65 5.87 3.83
C ALA A 589 44.05 5.31 2.53
N ASN A 590 43.71 4.03 2.52
CA ASN A 590 43.09 3.40 1.35
C ASN A 590 41.72 3.98 1.07
N ARG A 591 40.93 4.29 2.10
CA ARG A 591 39.66 4.96 1.93
C ARG A 591 39.82 6.35 1.29
N LEU A 592 40.84 7.08 1.70
CA LEU A 592 41.14 8.38 1.08
C LEU A 592 41.48 8.25 -0.40
N ILE A 593 42.25 7.22 -0.75
CA ILE A 593 42.58 6.92 -2.16
C ILE A 593 41.29 6.61 -2.96
N GLU A 594 40.42 5.77 -2.43
CA GLU A 594 39.16 5.41 -3.09
C GLU A 594 38.25 6.63 -3.24
N GLN A 595 38.13 7.47 -2.21
CA GLN A 595 37.32 8.68 -2.25
C GLN A 595 37.87 9.65 -3.31
N SER A 596 39.19 9.77 -3.41
CA SER A 596 39.83 10.62 -4.43
C SER A 596 39.50 10.12 -5.84
N LYS A 597 39.55 8.80 -6.07
CA LYS A 597 39.19 8.20 -7.37
C LYS A 597 37.74 8.44 -7.73
N LYS A 598 36.80 8.33 -6.77
CA LYS A 598 35.39 8.61 -6.99
C LYS A 598 35.18 10.06 -7.40
N ILE A 599 35.83 11.00 -6.75
CA ILE A 599 35.76 12.43 -7.07
C ILE A 599 36.32 12.68 -8.47
N ASP A 600 37.43 12.05 -8.84
CA ASP A 600 38.03 12.17 -10.18
C ASP A 600 37.07 11.67 -11.25
N ASN A 601 36.40 10.53 -11.03
CA ASN A 601 35.43 9.98 -11.95
C ASN A 601 34.21 10.89 -12.11
N MET A 602 33.72 11.46 -11.00
CA MET A 602 32.60 12.42 -11.03
C MET A 602 32.99 13.68 -11.81
N ILE A 603 34.21 14.19 -11.61
CA ILE A 603 34.71 15.37 -12.34
C ILE A 603 34.76 15.07 -13.85
N ASP A 604 35.27 13.90 -14.24
CA ASP A 604 35.34 13.50 -15.63
C ASP A 604 33.94 13.41 -16.27
N GLU A 605 32.97 12.84 -15.57
CA GLU A 605 31.59 12.72 -16.06
C GLU A 605 30.95 14.10 -16.23
N VAL A 606 31.05 14.97 -15.24
CA VAL A 606 30.45 16.32 -15.29
C VAL A 606 31.17 17.18 -16.33
N SER A 607 32.51 17.05 -16.45
CA SER A 607 33.30 17.80 -17.45
C SER A 607 32.99 17.37 -18.88
N ALA A 608 32.64 16.09 -19.10
CA ALA A 608 32.23 15.60 -20.41
C ALA A 608 30.90 16.23 -20.84
N ASP A 609 30.02 16.51 -19.89
CA ASP A 609 28.71 17.13 -20.17
C ASP A 609 28.75 18.66 -20.19
N ASN A 610 29.83 19.27 -19.71
CA ASN A 610 29.95 20.75 -19.61
C ASN A 610 31.29 21.21 -20.17
N ASN A 611 31.23 21.81 -21.38
CA ASN A 611 32.42 22.24 -22.11
C ASN A 611 33.24 23.30 -21.36
N ARG A 612 32.61 24.13 -20.53
CA ARG A 612 33.32 25.16 -19.76
C ARG A 612 34.22 24.56 -18.66
N LEU A 613 33.69 23.53 -17.97
CA LEU A 613 34.45 22.86 -16.92
C LEU A 613 35.61 22.05 -17.51
N SER A 614 35.43 21.45 -18.70
CA SER A 614 36.47 20.63 -19.33
C SER A 614 37.68 21.44 -19.77
N THR A 615 37.54 22.76 -19.94
CA THR A 615 38.66 23.64 -20.33
C THR A 615 39.55 24.08 -19.16
N LEU A 616 39.11 23.86 -17.92
CA LEU A 616 39.86 24.24 -16.75
C LEU A 616 40.93 23.18 -16.44
N PRO A 617 42.09 23.62 -15.91
CA PRO A 617 43.09 22.66 -15.42
C PRO A 617 42.50 21.72 -14.37
N LEU A 618 43.05 20.51 -14.32
CA LEU A 618 42.48 19.47 -13.45
C LEU A 618 42.49 19.90 -11.97
N GLU A 619 43.57 20.62 -11.56
CA GLU A 619 43.67 21.10 -10.18
C GLU A 619 42.53 22.07 -9.84
N LEU A 620 42.17 22.94 -10.76
CA LEU A 620 41.06 23.89 -10.56
C LEU A 620 39.72 23.19 -10.53
N ARG A 621 39.56 22.18 -11.38
CA ARG A 621 38.33 21.35 -11.35
C ARG A 621 38.19 20.64 -9.99
N HIS A 622 39.27 20.07 -9.50
CA HIS A 622 39.30 19.43 -8.17
C HIS A 622 38.95 20.42 -7.07
N LEU A 623 39.50 21.63 -7.15
CA LEU A 623 39.21 22.66 -6.16
C LEU A 623 37.73 23.05 -6.15
N ILE A 624 37.17 23.27 -7.31
CA ILE A 624 35.75 23.62 -7.45
C ILE A 624 34.86 22.52 -6.85
N PHE A 625 35.16 21.26 -7.20
CA PHE A 625 34.34 20.13 -6.71
C PHE A 625 34.53 19.89 -5.21
N SER A 626 35.75 20.11 -4.68
CA SER A 626 35.96 19.95 -3.23
C SER A 626 35.16 20.98 -2.43
N TYR A 627 34.94 22.19 -2.98
CA TYR A 627 34.11 23.20 -2.32
C TYR A 627 32.60 22.95 -2.56
N ALA A 628 32.27 22.36 -3.67
CA ALA A 628 30.85 22.13 -4.02
C ALA A 628 30.24 20.92 -3.30
N PHE A 629 31.07 19.91 -2.99
CA PHE A 629 30.59 18.63 -2.43
C PHE A 629 31.12 18.36 -1.01
N LEU A 630 31.66 19.35 -0.35
CA LEU A 630 32.00 19.30 1.07
C LEU A 630 30.78 19.81 1.91
#